data_c04b4230dbbb0e43ad6b577d7eddece0
#
_entry.id   c04b4230dbbb0e43ad6b577d7eddece0
#
_cell.length_a   1.000
_cell.length_b   1.000
_cell.length_c   1.000
_cell.angle_alpha   90.00
_cell.angle_beta   90.00
_cell.angle_gamma   90.00
#
_symmetry.space_group_name_H-M   'P 1'
#
loop_
_entity.id
_entity.type
_entity.pdbx_description
1 polymer ?
#
loop_
_entity_poly.entity_id
_entity_poly.type
_entity_poly.pdbx_seq_one_letter_code
_entity_poly.pdbx_strand_id
1 'polypeptide(L)'
;AMAIDIAAQACLPLLHWGDAAAALGWYDDFVGIVVHPGEAVARRQTVDEAGVVHEHTEVLLGEAMERGPIMLSWQHVAPARHHTERGTNVVVHEFVHKLDMRSGAPNGCPPLPAGFMGTRTARAAHEAWWAAWEPAYADFRERVIMAQRFGAAQPWLDAYGATAPAEFFAVACEAYFVNRAQFAQEFPALMPVLDEFFRPGLPQPK
;
A
#
# COMPACT_ATOMS: atom_id res chain seq x y z
N ALA A 1 12.52 6.50 -20.90
CA ALA A 1 11.09 6.54 -20.62
C ALA A 1 10.76 5.66 -19.40
N MET A 2 10.79 4.33 -19.52
CA MET A 2 10.41 3.36 -18.46
C MET A 2 10.95 3.70 -17.04
N ALA A 3 12.26 3.88 -16.90
CA ALA A 3 12.88 4.17 -15.59
C ALA A 3 12.37 5.50 -14.97
N ILE A 4 12.14 6.50 -15.82
CA ILE A 4 11.61 7.80 -15.35
C ILE A 4 10.16 7.65 -14.92
N ASP A 5 9.36 6.88 -15.66
CA ASP A 5 7.94 6.67 -15.34
C ASP A 5 7.78 5.92 -14.00
N ILE A 6 8.62 4.91 -13.76
CA ILE A 6 8.65 4.18 -12.49
C ILE A 6 9.13 5.09 -11.35
N ALA A 7 10.26 5.80 -11.56
CA ALA A 7 10.81 6.67 -10.52
C ALA A 7 9.85 7.79 -10.12
N ALA A 8 9.15 8.40 -11.10
CA ALA A 8 8.15 9.43 -10.81
C ALA A 8 7.02 8.90 -9.92
N GLN A 9 6.50 7.70 -10.21
CA GLN A 9 5.44 7.08 -9.42
C GLN A 9 5.96 6.64 -8.04
N ALA A 10 7.16 6.07 -7.96
CA ALA A 10 7.80 5.66 -6.72
C ALA A 10 8.05 6.83 -5.74
N CYS A 11 8.25 8.03 -6.26
CA CYS A 11 8.46 9.23 -5.46
C CYS A 11 7.14 9.86 -4.94
N LEU A 12 5.97 9.47 -5.43
CA LEU A 12 4.70 10.04 -4.98
C LEU A 12 4.51 9.98 -3.45
N PRO A 13 4.78 8.85 -2.78
CA PRO A 13 4.64 8.75 -1.33
C PRO A 13 5.55 9.69 -0.54
N LEU A 14 6.67 10.13 -1.13
CA LEU A 14 7.71 10.92 -0.45
C LEU A 14 7.63 12.43 -0.75
N LEU A 15 6.74 12.86 -1.65
CA LEU A 15 6.75 14.23 -2.21
C LEU A 15 6.68 15.35 -1.16
N HIS A 16 6.07 15.11 -0.01
CA HIS A 16 5.82 16.14 1.01
C HIS A 16 6.65 15.92 2.29
N TRP A 17 7.66 15.06 2.27
CA TRP A 17 8.46 14.74 3.46
C TRP A 17 9.68 15.66 3.65
N GLY A 18 9.62 16.87 3.11
CA GLY A 18 10.62 17.91 3.32
C GLY A 18 11.88 17.73 2.47
N ASP A 19 13.04 17.54 3.08
CA ASP A 19 14.30 17.36 2.35
C ASP A 19 14.33 16.07 1.55
N ALA A 20 14.65 16.18 0.26
CA ALA A 20 14.64 15.06 -0.68
C ALA A 20 15.60 13.91 -0.29
N ALA A 21 16.78 14.24 0.28
CA ALA A 21 17.72 13.21 0.68
C ALA A 21 17.21 12.41 1.88
N ALA A 22 16.63 13.10 2.88
CA ALA A 22 16.02 12.45 4.03
C ALA A 22 14.79 11.61 3.61
N ALA A 23 13.96 12.12 2.70
CA ALA A 23 12.82 11.39 2.17
C ALA A 23 13.24 10.11 1.43
N LEU A 24 14.25 10.19 0.56
CA LEU A 24 14.79 9.02 -0.16
C LEU A 24 15.40 7.98 0.77
N GLY A 25 15.90 8.36 1.96
CA GLY A 25 16.40 7.44 2.98
C GLY A 25 15.36 6.41 3.45
N TRP A 26 14.07 6.65 3.21
CA TRP A 26 13.03 5.65 3.46
C TRP A 26 13.10 4.43 2.52
N TYR A 27 13.80 4.57 1.41
CA TYR A 27 14.03 3.51 0.43
C TYR A 27 15.44 2.89 0.48
N ASP A 28 16.23 3.17 1.53
CA ASP A 28 17.62 2.68 1.63
C ASP A 28 17.75 1.15 1.80
N ASP A 29 16.64 0.46 2.05
CA ASP A 29 16.63 -0.98 2.33
C ASP A 29 16.45 -1.86 1.08
N PHE A 30 16.27 -1.28 -0.12
CA PHE A 30 16.16 -2.08 -1.33
C PHE A 30 17.34 -1.88 -2.28
N VAL A 31 17.68 -2.94 -3.04
CA VAL A 31 18.90 -2.99 -3.86
C VAL A 31 18.67 -2.61 -5.32
N GLY A 32 17.42 -2.55 -5.77
CA GLY A 32 17.08 -2.20 -7.14
C GLY A 32 15.67 -2.59 -7.56
N ILE A 33 15.33 -2.25 -8.78
CA ILE A 33 14.03 -2.56 -9.39
C ILE A 33 14.26 -3.51 -10.56
N VAL A 34 13.59 -4.64 -10.55
CA VAL A 34 13.58 -5.62 -11.65
C VAL A 34 12.27 -5.48 -12.40
N VAL A 35 12.34 -5.17 -13.69
CA VAL A 35 11.15 -4.98 -14.52
C VAL A 35 11.02 -6.13 -15.52
N HIS A 36 9.91 -6.86 -15.42
CA HIS A 36 9.54 -7.91 -16.37
C HIS A 36 8.60 -7.36 -17.45
N PRO A 37 8.67 -7.86 -18.69
CA PRO A 37 7.76 -7.40 -19.76
C PRO A 37 6.29 -7.69 -19.46
N GLY A 38 5.99 -8.85 -18.87
CA GLY A 38 4.67 -9.34 -18.51
C GLY A 38 4.59 -9.81 -17.06
N GLU A 39 3.55 -10.55 -16.74
CA GLU A 39 3.33 -11.09 -15.41
C GLU A 39 4.44 -12.08 -15.03
N ALA A 40 4.91 -11.98 -13.81
CA ALA A 40 5.78 -12.98 -13.20
C ALA A 40 4.92 -14.00 -12.44
N VAL A 41 5.37 -15.25 -12.46
CA VAL A 41 4.68 -16.33 -11.75
C VAL A 41 5.58 -16.81 -10.62
N ALA A 42 5.16 -16.61 -9.39
CA ALA A 42 5.84 -17.12 -8.21
C ALA A 42 5.20 -18.43 -7.71
N ARG A 43 6.03 -19.38 -7.33
CA ARG A 43 5.58 -20.54 -6.55
C ARG A 43 5.74 -20.20 -5.08
N ARG A 44 4.64 -20.29 -4.34
CA ARG A 44 4.60 -20.02 -2.90
C ARG A 44 4.39 -21.33 -2.16
N GLN A 45 5.05 -21.43 -1.01
CA GLN A 45 4.78 -22.48 -0.04
C GLN A 45 4.31 -21.79 1.24
N THR A 46 3.13 -22.14 1.71
CA THR A 46 2.62 -21.72 3.01
C THR A 46 2.46 -22.94 3.90
N VAL A 47 2.78 -22.80 5.16
CA VAL A 47 2.61 -23.85 6.17
C VAL A 47 1.44 -23.41 7.06
N ASP A 48 0.40 -24.24 7.16
CA ASP A 48 -0.73 -23.96 8.04
C ASP A 48 -0.40 -24.28 9.50
N GLU A 49 -1.33 -23.97 10.41
CA GLU A 49 -1.17 -24.22 11.85
C GLU A 49 -1.01 -25.71 12.20
N ALA A 50 -1.44 -26.62 11.32
CA ALA A 50 -1.26 -28.06 11.43
C ALA A 50 0.07 -28.57 10.88
N GLY A 51 0.92 -27.68 10.35
CA GLY A 51 2.21 -28.00 9.75
C GLY A 51 2.12 -28.56 8.33
N VAL A 52 0.97 -28.44 7.66
CA VAL A 52 0.79 -28.90 6.29
C VAL A 52 1.32 -27.83 5.33
N VAL A 53 2.19 -28.26 4.40
CA VAL A 53 2.73 -27.38 3.35
C VAL A 53 1.73 -27.30 2.20
N HIS A 54 1.26 -26.09 1.93
CA HIS A 54 0.43 -25.78 0.77
C HIS A 54 1.30 -25.11 -0.31
N GLU A 55 1.34 -25.70 -1.49
CA GLU A 55 1.98 -25.11 -2.66
C GLU A 55 0.90 -24.46 -3.54
N HIS A 56 1.08 -23.19 -3.86
CA HIS A 56 0.23 -22.51 -4.83
C HIS A 56 1.08 -21.64 -5.76
N THR A 57 0.49 -21.35 -6.89
CA THR A 57 1.10 -20.47 -7.89
C THR A 57 0.37 -19.14 -7.86
N GLU A 58 1.13 -18.07 -7.69
CA GLU A 58 0.61 -16.73 -7.66
C GLU A 58 1.13 -15.92 -8.85
N VAL A 59 0.25 -15.18 -9.51
CA VAL A 59 0.62 -14.24 -10.56
C VAL A 59 0.99 -12.91 -9.90
N LEU A 60 2.23 -12.49 -10.07
CA LEU A 60 2.74 -11.26 -9.49
C LEU A 60 2.66 -10.12 -10.50
N LEU A 61 1.94 -9.07 -10.17
CA LEU A 61 1.96 -7.79 -10.88
C LEU A 61 3.15 -6.95 -10.42
N GLY A 62 3.52 -7.08 -9.15
CA GLY A 62 4.69 -6.55 -8.47
C GLY A 62 5.05 -7.41 -7.26
N GLU A 63 6.18 -7.17 -6.66
CA GLU A 63 6.58 -7.74 -5.37
C GLU A 63 7.72 -6.93 -4.75
N ALA A 64 7.51 -6.43 -3.53
CA ALA A 64 8.55 -5.83 -2.71
C ALA A 64 9.12 -6.88 -1.74
N MET A 65 10.41 -7.16 -1.85
CA MET A 65 11.10 -8.10 -0.96
C MET A 65 11.76 -7.35 0.19
N GLU A 66 11.64 -7.86 1.41
CA GLU A 66 12.37 -7.30 2.56
C GLU A 66 13.88 -7.31 2.25
N ARG A 67 14.53 -6.13 2.35
CA ARG A 67 15.96 -5.92 2.01
C ARG A 67 16.37 -6.42 0.63
N GLY A 68 15.40 -6.65 -0.25
CA GLY A 68 15.61 -7.17 -1.59
C GLY A 68 15.12 -6.20 -2.68
N PRO A 69 15.11 -6.65 -3.94
CA PRO A 69 14.60 -5.86 -5.05
C PRO A 69 13.09 -5.64 -4.95
N ILE A 70 12.63 -4.67 -5.72
CA ILE A 70 11.22 -4.55 -6.10
C ILE A 70 11.08 -5.14 -7.49
N MET A 71 10.15 -6.07 -7.68
CA MET A 71 9.80 -6.63 -8.97
C MET A 71 8.54 -5.93 -9.50
N LEU A 72 8.52 -5.58 -10.78
CA LEU A 72 7.39 -4.92 -11.44
C LEU A 72 7.09 -5.55 -12.79
N SER A 73 5.82 -5.73 -13.10
CA SER A 73 5.36 -6.07 -14.45
C SER A 73 5.14 -4.80 -15.26
N TRP A 74 5.90 -4.62 -16.34
CA TRP A 74 5.76 -3.44 -17.22
C TRP A 74 4.37 -3.34 -17.84
N GLN A 75 3.75 -4.47 -18.13
CA GLN A 75 2.38 -4.54 -18.64
C GLN A 75 1.38 -3.83 -17.71
N HIS A 76 1.62 -3.81 -16.40
CA HIS A 76 0.78 -3.19 -15.39
C HIS A 76 1.24 -1.77 -15.00
N VAL A 77 2.49 -1.41 -15.30
CA VAL A 77 3.01 -0.05 -15.10
C VAL A 77 2.64 0.89 -16.26
N ALA A 78 2.73 0.39 -17.50
CA ALA A 78 2.62 1.22 -18.72
C ALA A 78 1.24 1.86 -18.95
N PRO A 79 0.09 1.21 -18.63
CA PRO A 79 -1.23 1.77 -18.92
C PRO A 79 -1.79 2.68 -17.81
N ALA A 80 -0.97 3.43 -17.09
CA ALA A 80 -1.35 4.24 -15.92
C ALA A 80 -2.62 5.11 -16.08
N ARG A 81 -2.99 5.48 -17.32
CA ARG A 81 -4.21 6.27 -17.58
C ARG A 81 -5.52 5.51 -17.34
N HIS A 82 -5.52 4.18 -17.53
CA HIS A 82 -6.72 3.34 -17.33
C HIS A 82 -6.90 2.90 -15.88
N HIS A 83 -5.85 3.05 -15.07
CA HIS A 83 -5.86 2.65 -13.66
C HIS A 83 -6.39 3.75 -12.73
N THR A 84 -6.38 5.02 -13.17
CA THR A 84 -6.82 6.15 -12.34
C THR A 84 -8.28 6.01 -11.89
N GLU A 85 -9.18 5.58 -12.77
CA GLU A 85 -10.61 5.39 -12.41
C GLU A 85 -10.80 4.28 -11.38
N ARG A 86 -9.94 3.25 -11.42
CA ARG A 86 -9.97 2.12 -10.48
C ARG A 86 -9.18 2.39 -9.19
N GLY A 87 -8.43 3.49 -9.13
CA GLY A 87 -7.59 3.81 -7.99
C GLY A 87 -6.39 2.89 -7.82
N THR A 88 -5.88 2.26 -8.90
CA THR A 88 -4.78 1.29 -8.84
C THR A 88 -3.47 1.85 -9.38
N ASN A 89 -2.35 1.47 -8.77
CA ASN A 89 -1.00 1.81 -9.21
C ASN A 89 0.03 0.86 -8.58
N VAL A 90 0.45 -0.16 -9.32
CA VAL A 90 1.36 -1.19 -8.84
C VAL A 90 2.71 -0.64 -8.34
N VAL A 91 3.21 0.45 -8.90
CA VAL A 91 4.47 1.07 -8.44
C VAL A 91 4.27 1.65 -7.03
N VAL A 92 3.19 2.41 -6.82
CA VAL A 92 2.85 2.93 -5.49
C VAL A 92 2.65 1.79 -4.50
N HIS A 93 1.95 0.73 -4.89
CA HIS A 93 1.73 -0.47 -4.09
C HIS A 93 3.04 -1.02 -3.51
N GLU A 94 3.98 -1.35 -4.39
CA GLU A 94 5.24 -1.97 -3.98
C GLU A 94 6.13 -1.03 -3.15
N PHE A 95 6.14 0.27 -3.48
CA PHE A 95 6.92 1.24 -2.72
C PHE A 95 6.30 1.56 -1.35
N VAL A 96 4.99 1.46 -1.21
CA VAL A 96 4.32 1.57 0.10
C VAL A 96 4.63 0.37 0.99
N HIS A 97 4.73 -0.84 0.44
CA HIS A 97 5.24 -1.99 1.18
C HIS A 97 6.67 -1.75 1.69
N LYS A 98 7.54 -1.07 0.92
CA LYS A 98 8.87 -0.68 1.41
C LYS A 98 8.80 0.26 2.62
N LEU A 99 7.84 1.17 2.65
CA LEU A 99 7.63 2.02 3.83
C LEU A 99 7.16 1.20 5.04
N ASP A 100 6.24 0.26 4.83
CA ASP A 100 5.72 -0.61 5.89
C ASP A 100 6.82 -1.54 6.45
N MET A 101 7.67 -2.09 5.59
CA MET A 101 8.79 -2.97 5.96
C MET A 101 9.90 -2.28 6.77
N ARG A 102 9.89 -0.96 6.91
CA ARG A 102 10.89 -0.23 7.73
C ARG A 102 10.81 -0.56 9.22
N SER A 103 9.71 -1.08 9.69
CA SER A 103 9.50 -1.52 11.09
C SER A 103 9.61 -3.04 11.28
N GLY A 104 9.89 -3.81 10.24
CA GLY A 104 9.94 -5.27 10.24
C GLY A 104 9.03 -5.86 9.17
N ALA A 105 8.45 -7.03 9.41
CA ALA A 105 7.49 -7.62 8.48
C ALA A 105 6.30 -6.69 8.24
N PRO A 106 5.84 -6.55 6.98
CA PRO A 106 4.76 -5.63 6.64
C PRO A 106 3.47 -6.04 7.35
N ASN A 107 2.82 -5.08 7.98
CA ASN A 107 1.61 -5.31 8.76
C ASN A 107 0.52 -4.26 8.51
N GLY A 108 0.76 -3.29 7.65
CA GLY A 108 -0.12 -2.17 7.35
C GLY A 108 0.06 -0.97 8.28
N CYS A 109 1.15 -0.94 9.07
CA CYS A 109 1.49 0.20 9.92
C CYS A 109 2.97 0.56 9.77
N PRO A 110 3.32 1.50 8.90
CA PRO A 110 4.70 1.96 8.74
C PRO A 110 5.20 2.64 10.01
N PRO A 111 6.53 2.85 10.18
CA PRO A 111 7.06 3.64 11.28
C PRO A 111 6.42 5.03 11.32
N LEU A 112 5.76 5.36 12.40
CA LEU A 112 5.05 6.63 12.54
C LEU A 112 5.99 7.73 13.05
N PRO A 113 5.92 8.97 12.52
CA PRO A 113 6.74 10.08 12.96
C PRO A 113 6.41 10.49 14.40
N ALA A 114 7.38 11.10 15.08
CA ALA A 114 7.14 11.67 16.39
C ALA A 114 6.04 12.76 16.31
N GLY A 115 5.09 12.70 17.23
CA GLY A 115 3.95 13.63 17.24
C GLY A 115 2.81 13.28 16.29
N PHE A 116 2.88 12.13 15.60
CA PHE A 116 1.83 11.67 14.71
C PHE A 116 0.44 11.81 15.34
N MET A 117 -0.48 12.46 14.63
CA MET A 117 -1.84 12.77 15.11
C MET A 117 -1.87 13.48 16.48
N GLY A 118 -0.84 14.31 16.77
CA GLY A 118 -0.73 15.04 18.04
C GLY A 118 -0.36 14.18 19.25
N THR A 119 0.03 12.93 19.06
CA THR A 119 0.39 12.00 20.14
C THR A 119 1.77 12.31 20.72
N ARG A 120 2.02 11.89 21.97
CA ARG A 120 3.29 12.14 22.67
C ARG A 120 4.22 10.94 22.73
N THR A 121 3.73 9.75 22.38
CA THR A 121 4.50 8.50 22.46
C THR A 121 4.27 7.65 21.23
N ALA A 122 5.26 6.84 20.85
CA ALA A 122 5.14 5.89 19.74
C ALA A 122 3.96 4.92 19.93
N ARG A 123 3.72 4.48 21.16
CA ARG A 123 2.57 3.63 21.49
C ARG A 123 1.25 4.34 21.18
N ALA A 124 1.09 5.58 21.61
CA ALA A 124 -0.14 6.34 21.35
C ALA A 124 -0.33 6.64 19.86
N ALA A 125 0.78 6.87 19.12
CA ALA A 125 0.74 7.01 17.67
C ALA A 125 0.22 5.72 17.00
N HIS A 126 0.75 4.59 17.42
CA HIS A 126 0.34 3.27 16.94
C HIS A 126 -1.13 2.97 17.27
N GLU A 127 -1.57 3.28 18.48
CA GLU A 127 -2.98 3.15 18.89
C GLU A 127 -3.90 4.06 18.04
N ALA A 128 -3.48 5.29 17.73
CA ALA A 128 -4.22 6.21 16.87
C ALA A 128 -4.32 5.71 15.42
N TRP A 129 -3.24 5.11 14.91
CA TRP A 129 -3.24 4.47 13.58
C TRP A 129 -4.28 3.35 13.52
N TRP A 130 -4.18 2.37 14.41
CA TRP A 130 -5.06 1.21 14.39
C TRP A 130 -6.51 1.53 14.71
N ALA A 131 -6.78 2.56 15.50
CA ALA A 131 -8.15 3.02 15.77
C ALA A 131 -8.90 3.44 14.49
N ALA A 132 -8.17 3.91 13.45
CA ALA A 132 -8.77 4.24 12.15
C ALA A 132 -8.73 3.05 11.18
N TRP A 133 -7.60 2.30 11.16
CA TRP A 133 -7.37 1.25 10.16
C TRP A 133 -8.14 -0.04 10.42
N GLU A 134 -8.21 -0.49 11.65
CA GLU A 134 -8.83 -1.78 11.98
C GLU A 134 -10.32 -1.83 11.62
N PRO A 135 -11.16 -0.82 11.98
CA PRO A 135 -12.56 -0.81 11.59
C PRO A 135 -12.74 -0.71 10.06
N ALA A 136 -11.91 0.10 9.39
CA ALA A 136 -11.99 0.27 7.94
C ALA A 136 -11.62 -1.03 7.20
N TYR A 137 -10.58 -1.72 7.65
CA TYR A 137 -10.19 -3.02 7.11
C TYR A 137 -11.26 -4.09 7.34
N ALA A 138 -11.82 -4.15 8.55
CA ALA A 138 -12.85 -5.12 8.88
C ALA A 138 -14.11 -4.93 8.01
N ASP A 139 -14.60 -3.70 7.86
CA ASP A 139 -15.73 -3.37 6.99
C ASP A 139 -15.42 -3.72 5.52
N PHE A 140 -14.26 -3.30 5.02
CA PHE A 140 -13.86 -3.60 3.64
C PHE A 140 -13.81 -5.11 3.38
N ARG A 141 -13.19 -5.86 4.28
CA ARG A 141 -13.09 -7.32 4.18
C ARG A 141 -14.46 -8.00 4.19
N GLU A 142 -15.37 -7.54 5.03
CA GLU A 142 -16.74 -8.04 5.05
C GLU A 142 -17.45 -7.76 3.72
N ARG A 143 -17.36 -6.54 3.19
CA ARG A 143 -17.93 -6.18 1.88
C ARG A 143 -17.39 -7.05 0.75
N VAL A 144 -16.08 -7.34 0.74
CA VAL A 144 -15.47 -8.26 -0.24
C VAL A 144 -16.04 -9.68 -0.10
N ILE A 145 -16.17 -10.19 1.12
CA ILE A 145 -16.74 -11.52 1.38
C ILE A 145 -18.20 -11.58 0.90
N MET A 146 -18.99 -10.55 1.19
CA MET A 146 -20.39 -10.47 0.77
C MET A 146 -20.52 -10.43 -0.75
N ALA A 147 -19.63 -9.69 -1.43
CA ALA A 147 -19.62 -9.65 -2.89
C ALA A 147 -19.25 -11.00 -3.50
N GLN A 148 -18.19 -11.65 -3.00
CA GLN A 148 -17.69 -12.91 -3.54
C GLN A 148 -18.58 -14.11 -3.26
N ARG A 149 -19.20 -14.17 -2.07
CA ARG A 149 -19.98 -15.35 -1.65
C ARG A 149 -21.48 -15.22 -1.85
N PHE A 150 -21.99 -14.00 -1.80
CA PHE A 150 -23.42 -13.74 -1.79
C PHE A 150 -23.90 -12.82 -2.92
N GLY A 151 -23.00 -12.44 -3.84
CA GLY A 151 -23.34 -11.63 -5.01
C GLY A 151 -23.71 -10.17 -4.69
N ALA A 152 -23.26 -9.63 -3.56
CA ALA A 152 -23.41 -8.21 -3.26
C ALA A 152 -22.56 -7.36 -4.23
N ALA A 153 -22.79 -6.04 -4.22
CA ALA A 153 -22.00 -5.11 -5.03
C ALA A 153 -20.51 -5.20 -4.67
N GLN A 154 -19.66 -5.24 -5.71
CA GLN A 154 -18.20 -5.23 -5.51
C GLN A 154 -17.77 -3.89 -4.90
N PRO A 155 -16.91 -3.88 -3.87
CA PRO A 155 -16.25 -2.67 -3.42
C PRO A 155 -15.48 -2.00 -4.56
N TRP A 156 -15.32 -0.69 -4.46
CA TRP A 156 -14.55 0.06 -5.44
C TRP A 156 -13.05 -0.22 -5.37
N LEU A 157 -12.49 -0.37 -4.16
CA LEU A 157 -11.10 -0.78 -3.98
C LEU A 157 -10.90 -2.23 -4.45
N ASP A 158 -9.67 -2.53 -4.89
CA ASP A 158 -9.29 -3.88 -5.28
C ASP A 158 -9.49 -4.85 -4.12
N ALA A 159 -10.21 -5.95 -4.41
CA ALA A 159 -10.50 -6.99 -3.43
C ALA A 159 -9.24 -7.67 -2.88
N TYR A 160 -8.10 -7.55 -3.56
CA TYR A 160 -6.81 -8.03 -3.07
C TYR A 160 -6.44 -7.43 -1.72
N GLY A 161 -6.78 -6.19 -1.46
CA GLY A 161 -6.62 -5.54 -0.16
C GLY A 161 -7.30 -6.25 1.01
N ALA A 162 -8.29 -7.14 0.75
CA ALA A 162 -8.95 -7.90 1.82
C ALA A 162 -8.15 -9.12 2.30
N THR A 163 -7.04 -9.47 1.65
CA THR A 163 -6.24 -10.67 1.93
C THR A 163 -5.40 -10.52 3.20
N ALA A 164 -4.85 -9.34 3.44
CA ALA A 164 -4.06 -9.02 4.64
C ALA A 164 -4.13 -7.52 4.97
N PRO A 165 -3.88 -7.11 6.23
CA PRO A 165 -3.81 -5.68 6.59
C PRO A 165 -2.74 -4.90 5.82
N ALA A 166 -1.59 -5.52 5.53
CA ALA A 166 -0.53 -4.92 4.70
C ALA A 166 -1.01 -4.64 3.27
N GLU A 167 -1.78 -5.56 2.67
CA GLU A 167 -2.36 -5.39 1.34
C GLU A 167 -3.45 -4.31 1.33
N PHE A 168 -4.26 -4.24 2.39
CA PHE A 168 -5.23 -3.16 2.53
C PHE A 168 -4.55 -1.79 2.60
N PHE A 169 -3.44 -1.69 3.34
CA PHE A 169 -2.65 -0.46 3.38
C PHE A 169 -2.12 -0.08 2.01
N ALA A 170 -1.53 -1.02 1.27
CA ALA A 170 -1.00 -0.77 -0.06
C ALA A 170 -2.08 -0.35 -1.05
N VAL A 171 -3.19 -1.10 -1.15
CA VAL A 171 -4.34 -0.79 -2.03
C VAL A 171 -5.00 0.55 -1.66
N ALA A 172 -5.15 0.85 -0.36
CA ALA A 172 -5.67 2.14 0.09
C ALA A 172 -4.74 3.31 -0.30
N CYS A 173 -3.42 3.11 -0.20
CA CYS A 173 -2.44 4.12 -0.64
C CYS A 173 -2.45 4.33 -2.14
N GLU A 174 -2.56 3.27 -2.95
CA GLU A 174 -2.76 3.42 -4.39
C GLU A 174 -3.92 4.38 -4.67
N ALA A 175 -5.09 4.07 -4.13
CA ALA A 175 -6.30 4.87 -4.31
C ALA A 175 -6.16 6.31 -3.78
N TYR A 176 -5.52 6.49 -2.63
CA TYR A 176 -5.22 7.79 -2.05
C TYR A 176 -4.38 8.67 -2.99
N PHE A 177 -3.39 8.10 -3.69
CA PHE A 177 -2.53 8.85 -4.60
C PHE A 177 -3.12 9.05 -5.99
N VAL A 178 -3.87 8.09 -6.53
CA VAL A 178 -4.37 8.16 -7.92
C VAL A 178 -5.81 8.66 -8.03
N ASN A 179 -6.67 8.40 -7.06
CA ASN A 179 -8.07 8.86 -7.05
C ASN A 179 -8.53 9.29 -5.66
N ARG A 180 -7.84 10.30 -5.14
CA ARG A 180 -8.05 10.82 -3.79
C ARG A 180 -9.51 11.23 -3.51
N ALA A 181 -10.21 11.77 -4.51
CA ALA A 181 -11.59 12.22 -4.34
C ALA A 181 -12.54 11.06 -4.06
N GLN A 182 -12.41 9.97 -4.82
CA GLN A 182 -13.21 8.76 -4.60
C GLN A 182 -12.80 8.06 -3.29
N PHE A 183 -11.49 8.00 -3.01
CA PHE A 183 -10.99 7.44 -1.76
C PHE A 183 -11.54 8.17 -0.53
N ALA A 184 -11.61 9.50 -0.57
CA ALA A 184 -12.17 10.29 0.53
C ALA A 184 -13.67 10.05 0.77
N GLN A 185 -14.41 9.67 -0.27
CA GLN A 185 -15.82 9.29 -0.15
C GLN A 185 -15.99 7.90 0.46
N GLU A 186 -15.16 6.94 0.04
CA GLU A 186 -15.24 5.54 0.49
C GLU A 186 -14.65 5.34 1.89
N PHE A 187 -13.56 6.04 2.20
CA PHE A 187 -12.78 5.89 3.45
C PHE A 187 -12.48 7.24 4.12
N PRO A 188 -13.51 8.03 4.48
CA PRO A 188 -13.30 9.36 5.05
C PRO A 188 -12.49 9.34 6.35
N ALA A 189 -12.59 8.27 7.15
CA ALA A 189 -11.86 8.13 8.40
C ALA A 189 -10.34 7.91 8.19
N LEU A 190 -9.92 7.37 7.04
CA LEU A 190 -8.50 7.15 6.73
C LEU A 190 -7.81 8.40 6.17
N MET A 191 -8.57 9.36 5.65
CA MET A 191 -8.01 10.56 5.05
C MET A 191 -7.09 11.36 5.99
N PRO A 192 -7.52 11.71 7.23
CA PRO A 192 -6.67 12.47 8.14
C PRO A 192 -5.38 11.70 8.51
N VAL A 193 -5.48 10.39 8.63
CA VAL A 193 -4.36 9.51 9.01
C VAL A 193 -3.32 9.44 7.89
N LEU A 194 -3.76 9.28 6.64
CA LEU A 194 -2.88 9.27 5.47
C LEU A 194 -2.33 10.66 5.16
N ASP A 195 -3.11 11.72 5.38
CA ASP A 195 -2.63 13.08 5.21
C ASP A 195 -1.54 13.43 6.23
N GLU A 196 -1.70 13.06 7.49
CA GLU A 196 -0.68 13.27 8.50
C GLU A 196 0.60 12.50 8.18
N PHE A 197 0.47 11.30 7.64
CA PHE A 197 1.62 10.46 7.28
C PHE A 197 2.33 10.94 6.01
N PHE A 198 1.58 11.10 4.90
CA PHE A 198 2.16 11.41 3.59
C PHE A 198 2.34 12.90 3.31
N ARG A 199 1.69 13.77 4.07
CA ARG A 199 1.67 15.23 3.88
C ARG A 199 1.91 15.97 5.20
N PRO A 200 2.93 15.62 5.97
CA PRO A 200 3.15 16.24 7.26
C PRO A 200 3.32 17.76 7.12
N GLY A 201 2.61 18.52 7.96
CA GLY A 201 2.69 19.99 7.98
C GLY A 201 1.91 20.72 6.88
N LEU A 202 1.22 20.03 5.98
CA LEU A 202 0.28 20.69 5.08
C LEU A 202 -1.06 20.95 5.79
N PRO A 203 -1.73 22.10 5.50
CA PRO A 203 -3.07 22.38 6.06
C PRO A 203 -4.02 21.25 5.65
N GLN A 204 -4.73 20.71 6.63
CA GLN A 204 -5.80 19.76 6.37
C GLN A 204 -6.96 20.48 5.68
N PRO A 205 -7.59 19.91 4.63
CA PRO A 205 -8.78 20.50 4.04
C PRO A 205 -9.89 20.56 5.09
N LYS A 206 -10.53 21.76 5.18
CA LYS A 206 -11.67 21.99 6.08
C LYS A 206 -12.91 21.28 5.58
#